data_eb8490d17ee7dbeacf02a08688b6a638
#
_entry.id   eb8490d17ee7dbeacf02a08688b6a638
#
_cell.length_a   1.000
_cell.length_b   1.000
_cell.length_c   1.000
_cell.angle_alpha   90.00
_cell.angle_beta   90.00
_cell.angle_gamma   90.00
#
_symmetry.space_group_name_H-M   'P 1'
#
loop_
_entity.id
_entity.type
_entity.pdbx_description
1 polymer ?
#
loop_
_entity_poly.entity_id
_entity_poly.type
_entity_poly.pdbx_seq_one_letter_code
_entity_poly.pdbx_strand_id
1 'polypeptide(L)'
;MVRINVYNSCIPTSHGCLEMNSTIKRLTLALAFGCVLTAAVTAAAETVVVYSARNEQLIKPLFDAYTKETGVTVKFITDKEGPLMARLKAEGANTPADVFMTVDAGNLWQAAEEGLLRPVKSATLNANIPANLRDPDDQWFGLSVRARTIVYNKKTVKPTELSTYEDLAASKWKGRLCLRTSKKVYNQSLVAMMIHEHGQAKASEIVTGWVRNLATAPFADDNSAMEAVAAGQCDVTLVNTYYFGRLVEAKPTLPIAIFWPNQASGVKDAGVHVNVSGAGVAKHAKNPAGAIALIEWLSSEKAQNLYADVNLEYPVNAKVKVDPTVAAWGTFKQNLLNVREAGRLQTTAVKLMDRIGYK
;
A
#
# COMPACT_ATOMS: atom_id res chain seq x y z
N MET A 1 26.77 -56.69 20.45
CA MET A 1 27.02 -57.64 21.55
C MET A 1 28.49 -57.51 21.96
N VAL A 2 28.82 -56.68 22.96
CA VAL A 2 30.07 -56.80 23.75
C VAL A 2 29.73 -56.20 25.11
N ARG A 3 29.66 -57.06 26.12
CA ARG A 3 29.58 -56.73 27.54
C ARG A 3 31.00 -56.51 28.05
N ILE A 4 31.25 -55.42 28.78
CA ILE A 4 32.45 -55.25 29.60
C ILE A 4 31.98 -55.25 31.05
N ASN A 5 32.41 -56.31 31.79
CA ASN A 5 32.35 -56.44 33.21
C ASN A 5 33.45 -55.59 33.85
N VAL A 6 33.12 -54.80 34.88
CA VAL A 6 34.12 -54.21 35.78
C VAL A 6 34.01 -54.87 37.13
N TYR A 7 35.10 -55.51 37.52
CA TYR A 7 35.29 -56.15 38.80
C TYR A 7 35.44 -55.12 39.92
N ASN A 8 34.69 -55.37 41.03
CA ASN A 8 34.96 -54.79 42.34
C ASN A 8 36.20 -55.46 42.95
N SER A 9 37.14 -54.62 43.47
CA SER A 9 38.10 -55.09 44.45
C SER A 9 38.06 -54.12 45.66
N CYS A 10 37.56 -54.59 46.77
CA CYS A 10 37.65 -53.98 48.07
C CYS A 10 39.00 -54.34 48.71
N ILE A 11 39.73 -53.36 49.22
CA ILE A 11 40.82 -53.58 50.19
C ILE A 11 40.41 -52.79 51.45
N PRO A 12 40.41 -53.45 52.64
CA PRO A 12 40.08 -52.79 53.91
C PRO A 12 41.31 -52.26 54.59
N THR A 13 41.32 -51.00 54.98
CA THR A 13 42.19 -50.49 56.05
C THR A 13 41.43 -49.60 56.99
N SER A 14 41.67 -49.90 58.24
CA SER A 14 41.10 -49.45 59.50
C SER A 14 41.23 -47.93 59.75
N HIS A 15 40.27 -47.50 60.55
CA HIS A 15 40.24 -46.32 61.45
C HIS A 15 39.73 -44.98 60.90
N GLY A 16 38.66 -44.54 61.56
CA GLY A 16 38.28 -43.15 61.76
C GLY A 16 37.04 -42.64 61.04
N CYS A 17 35.83 -43.00 61.47
CA CYS A 17 34.62 -42.25 61.20
C CYS A 17 34.70 -40.88 61.93
N LEU A 18 34.90 -39.82 61.18
CA LEU A 18 34.62 -38.47 61.64
C LEU A 18 33.17 -38.13 61.22
N GLU A 19 32.31 -38.07 62.24
CA GLU A 19 30.94 -37.53 62.06
C GLU A 19 31.01 -36.09 61.62
N MET A 20 30.66 -35.81 60.42
CA MET A 20 30.55 -34.48 59.86
C MET A 20 29.26 -33.82 60.34
N ASN A 21 29.40 -32.83 61.17
CA ASN A 21 28.37 -32.08 61.89
C ASN A 21 27.26 -31.60 60.90
N SER A 22 26.01 -31.83 61.26
CA SER A 22 24.77 -31.60 60.47
C SER A 22 24.58 -30.14 60.02
N THR A 23 25.31 -29.21 60.63
CA THR A 23 25.28 -27.77 60.37
C THR A 23 25.99 -27.40 59.06
N ILE A 24 27.02 -28.14 58.63
CA ILE A 24 27.76 -27.86 57.38
C ILE A 24 26.97 -28.36 56.16
N LYS A 25 26.14 -29.41 56.28
CA LYS A 25 25.29 -29.88 55.19
C LYS A 25 24.14 -28.95 54.84
N ARG A 26 23.69 -28.10 55.76
CA ARG A 26 22.66 -27.07 55.51
C ARG A 26 23.18 -25.80 54.88
N LEU A 27 24.44 -25.50 55.05
CA LEU A 27 25.04 -24.27 54.48
C LEU A 27 25.46 -24.47 53.00
N THR A 28 25.87 -25.68 52.59
CA THR A 28 26.21 -26.02 51.22
C THR A 28 24.98 -26.15 50.30
N LEU A 29 23.81 -26.49 50.88
CA LEU A 29 22.57 -26.58 50.08
C LEU A 29 21.92 -25.19 49.85
N ALA A 30 22.18 -24.21 50.73
CA ALA A 30 21.70 -22.83 50.61
C ALA A 30 22.47 -21.98 49.59
N LEU A 31 23.73 -22.32 49.32
CA LEU A 31 24.53 -21.61 48.27
C LEU A 31 24.31 -22.17 46.86
N ALA A 32 23.73 -23.38 46.68
CA ALA A 32 23.43 -23.92 45.36
C ALA A 32 22.09 -23.44 44.81
N PHE A 33 21.23 -22.77 45.60
CA PHE A 33 19.93 -22.25 45.18
C PHE A 33 19.94 -20.77 44.84
N GLY A 34 21.05 -20.07 44.98
CA GLY A 34 21.18 -18.62 44.78
C GLY A 34 21.71 -18.16 43.45
N CYS A 35 22.08 -19.08 42.53
CA CYS A 35 22.57 -18.75 41.16
C CYS A 35 21.68 -19.30 40.09
N VAL A 36 20.36 -19.10 40.18
CA VAL A 36 19.55 -18.96 38.99
C VAL A 36 19.80 -17.55 38.49
N LEU A 37 20.92 -17.39 37.78
CA LEU A 37 21.10 -16.24 36.89
C LEU A 37 19.90 -16.26 35.96
N THR A 38 18.95 -15.35 36.17
CA THR A 38 18.07 -14.86 35.17
C THR A 38 18.99 -14.29 34.09
N ALA A 39 19.41 -15.12 33.14
CA ALA A 39 19.85 -14.68 31.83
C ALA A 39 18.61 -13.93 31.29
N ALA A 40 18.57 -12.61 31.51
CA ALA A 40 17.74 -11.73 30.74
C ALA A 40 18.24 -11.95 29.30
N VAL A 41 17.55 -12.86 28.58
CA VAL A 41 17.67 -12.91 27.14
C VAL A 41 17.17 -11.53 26.73
N THR A 42 18.09 -10.61 26.50
CA THR A 42 17.81 -9.41 25.73
C THR A 42 17.42 -9.94 24.35
N ALA A 43 16.12 -10.18 24.17
CA ALA A 43 15.58 -10.42 22.85
C ALA A 43 16.07 -9.23 22.02
N ALA A 44 16.98 -9.49 21.08
CA ALA A 44 17.40 -8.47 20.15
C ALA A 44 16.11 -7.90 19.56
N ALA A 45 15.95 -6.56 19.61
CA ALA A 45 14.73 -5.93 19.13
C ALA A 45 14.46 -6.44 17.73
N GLU A 46 13.32 -7.10 17.56
CA GLU A 46 12.95 -7.69 16.28
C GLU A 46 12.94 -6.59 15.23
N THR A 47 13.49 -6.86 14.05
CA THR A 47 13.60 -5.86 12.97
C THR A 47 12.81 -6.36 11.76
N VAL A 48 12.04 -5.46 11.17
CA VAL A 48 11.37 -5.63 9.88
C VAL A 48 11.98 -4.66 8.87
N VAL A 49 12.36 -5.14 7.69
CA VAL A 49 12.95 -4.33 6.61
C VAL A 49 11.92 -4.09 5.52
N VAL A 50 11.66 -2.82 5.20
CA VAL A 50 10.66 -2.40 4.22
C VAL A 50 11.31 -1.72 3.02
N TYR A 51 11.02 -2.19 1.81
CA TYR A 51 11.30 -1.48 0.56
C TYR A 51 10.04 -0.75 0.14
N SER A 52 10.06 0.59 0.13
CA SER A 52 8.87 1.42 -0.06
C SER A 52 8.99 2.39 -1.22
N ALA A 53 8.03 2.36 -2.14
CA ALA A 53 7.88 3.37 -3.18
C ALA A 53 7.01 4.58 -2.74
N ARG A 54 6.72 4.69 -1.45
CA ARG A 54 6.06 5.88 -0.88
C ARG A 54 7.11 6.87 -0.36
N ASN A 55 6.78 8.16 -0.41
CA ASN A 55 7.63 9.19 0.17
C ASN A 55 7.81 8.97 1.67
N GLU A 56 9.02 9.18 2.16
CA GLU A 56 9.40 8.94 3.55
C GLU A 56 8.49 9.68 4.55
N GLN A 57 8.18 10.96 4.30
CA GLN A 57 7.33 11.76 5.18
C GLN A 57 5.91 11.19 5.35
N LEU A 58 5.46 10.33 4.44
CA LEU A 58 4.13 9.73 4.47
C LEU A 58 4.08 8.38 5.20
N ILE A 59 5.23 7.73 5.41
CA ILE A 59 5.30 6.39 6.01
C ILE A 59 6.06 6.37 7.32
N LYS A 60 7.05 7.23 7.49
CA LYS A 60 7.86 7.28 8.72
C LYS A 60 7.01 7.45 9.98
N PRO A 61 6.00 8.34 10.04
CA PRO A 61 5.15 8.47 11.23
C PRO A 61 4.43 7.16 11.61
N LEU A 62 4.03 6.36 10.62
CA LEU A 62 3.40 5.06 10.83
C LEU A 62 4.38 4.03 11.40
N PHE A 63 5.58 3.98 10.85
CA PHE A 63 6.63 3.07 11.31
C PHE A 63 7.13 3.44 12.71
N ASP A 64 7.26 4.74 13.00
CA ASP A 64 7.60 5.22 14.35
C ASP A 64 6.50 4.84 15.37
N ALA A 65 5.22 4.97 15.00
CA ALA A 65 4.09 4.58 15.85
C ALA A 65 4.05 3.07 16.08
N TYR A 66 4.30 2.26 15.04
CA TYR A 66 4.42 0.81 15.17
C TYR A 66 5.56 0.41 16.10
N THR A 67 6.75 0.97 15.90
CA THR A 67 7.92 0.71 16.74
C THR A 67 7.67 1.11 18.21
N LYS A 68 7.03 2.26 18.42
CA LYS A 68 6.68 2.73 19.77
C LYS A 68 5.71 1.78 20.49
N GLU A 69 4.80 1.19 19.76
CA GLU A 69 3.77 0.30 20.31
C GLU A 69 4.28 -1.12 20.57
N THR A 70 5.06 -1.65 19.64
CA THR A 70 5.43 -3.07 19.62
C THR A 70 6.85 -3.35 20.09
N GLY A 71 7.72 -2.34 20.11
CA GLY A 71 9.16 -2.50 20.33
C GLY A 71 9.91 -3.02 19.08
N VAL A 72 9.21 -3.38 18.00
CA VAL A 72 9.80 -3.88 16.74
C VAL A 72 10.36 -2.70 15.96
N THR A 73 11.64 -2.77 15.58
CA THR A 73 12.28 -1.74 14.76
C THR A 73 11.91 -1.91 13.29
N VAL A 74 11.40 -0.87 12.64
CA VAL A 74 11.19 -0.85 11.19
C VAL A 74 12.33 -0.11 10.51
N LYS A 75 13.16 -0.84 9.75
CA LYS A 75 14.16 -0.26 8.84
C LYS A 75 13.56 -0.16 7.46
N PHE A 76 13.77 0.95 6.76
CA PHE A 76 13.20 1.10 5.42
C PHE A 76 14.13 1.87 4.49
N ILE A 77 13.95 1.62 3.20
CA ILE A 77 14.51 2.44 2.12
C ILE A 77 13.38 2.92 1.22
N THR A 78 13.55 4.12 0.67
CA THR A 78 12.58 4.70 -0.27
C THR A 78 13.25 4.94 -1.63
N ASP A 79 12.53 4.54 -2.69
CA ASP A 79 12.90 4.79 -4.09
C ASP A 79 11.65 4.65 -4.97
N LYS A 80 11.79 4.84 -6.28
CA LYS A 80 10.72 4.58 -7.24
C LYS A 80 10.41 3.08 -7.32
N GLU A 81 9.16 2.75 -7.68
CA GLU A 81 8.66 1.39 -7.75
C GLU A 81 9.50 0.43 -8.62
N GLY A 82 9.86 0.86 -9.84
CA GLY A 82 10.67 0.05 -10.77
C GLY A 82 12.05 -0.32 -10.23
N PRO A 83 12.88 0.65 -9.80
CA PRO A 83 14.15 0.40 -9.14
C PRO A 83 14.06 -0.55 -7.94
N LEU A 84 13.04 -0.39 -7.07
CA LEU A 84 12.87 -1.27 -5.92
C LEU A 84 12.51 -2.71 -6.32
N MET A 85 11.63 -2.90 -7.30
CA MET A 85 11.32 -4.23 -7.83
C MET A 85 12.54 -4.87 -8.49
N ALA A 86 13.29 -4.12 -9.30
CA ALA A 86 14.52 -4.60 -9.92
C ALA A 86 15.56 -5.00 -8.87
N ARG A 87 15.70 -4.22 -7.81
CA ARG A 87 16.58 -4.52 -6.69
C ARG A 87 16.14 -5.80 -5.96
N LEU A 88 14.87 -5.91 -5.60
CA LEU A 88 14.32 -7.09 -4.94
C LEU A 88 14.56 -8.37 -5.77
N LYS A 89 14.39 -8.26 -7.09
CA LYS A 89 14.64 -9.34 -8.05
C LYS A 89 16.12 -9.72 -8.12
N ALA A 90 17.01 -8.73 -8.18
CA ALA A 90 18.46 -8.95 -8.25
C ALA A 90 19.03 -9.57 -6.96
N GLU A 91 18.53 -9.14 -5.80
CA GLU A 91 18.91 -9.68 -4.49
C GLU A 91 18.42 -11.13 -4.30
N GLY A 92 17.25 -11.47 -4.87
CA GLY A 92 16.68 -12.82 -4.83
C GLY A 92 16.60 -13.37 -3.40
N ALA A 93 17.16 -14.56 -3.17
CA ALA A 93 17.20 -15.21 -1.86
C ALA A 93 18.03 -14.46 -0.81
N ASN A 94 18.90 -13.53 -1.22
CA ASN A 94 19.74 -12.73 -0.33
C ASN A 94 19.13 -11.38 0.03
N THR A 95 17.92 -11.07 -0.43
CA THR A 95 17.28 -9.80 -0.10
C THR A 95 17.17 -9.61 1.43
N PRO A 96 17.48 -8.42 1.95
CA PRO A 96 17.17 -8.08 3.32
C PRO A 96 15.70 -7.65 3.51
N ALA A 97 14.96 -7.41 2.42
CA ALA A 97 13.60 -6.91 2.49
C ALA A 97 12.63 -7.98 2.98
N ASP A 98 11.81 -7.62 3.97
CA ASP A 98 10.70 -8.43 4.45
C ASP A 98 9.37 -7.99 3.83
N VAL A 99 9.21 -6.68 3.58
CA VAL A 99 8.00 -6.08 3.01
C VAL A 99 8.36 -5.26 1.77
N PHE A 100 7.59 -5.44 0.71
CA PHE A 100 7.54 -4.52 -0.43
C PHE A 100 6.26 -3.70 -0.35
N MET A 101 6.41 -2.37 -0.31
CA MET A 101 5.30 -1.40 -0.25
C MET A 101 5.36 -0.47 -1.46
N THR A 102 4.24 -0.31 -2.16
CA THR A 102 4.20 0.56 -3.33
C THR A 102 2.86 1.25 -3.51
N VAL A 103 2.82 2.21 -4.42
CA VAL A 103 1.61 2.87 -4.88
C VAL A 103 1.09 2.16 -6.12
N ASP A 104 -0.25 2.10 -6.26
CA ASP A 104 -0.98 1.51 -7.37
C ASP A 104 -1.01 -0.04 -7.38
N ALA A 105 -2.20 -0.58 -7.47
CA ALA A 105 -2.43 -2.02 -7.56
C ALA A 105 -1.75 -2.65 -8.78
N GLY A 106 -1.52 -1.88 -9.86
CA GLY A 106 -0.76 -2.33 -11.02
C GLY A 106 0.66 -2.75 -10.68
N ASN A 107 1.35 -1.95 -9.85
CA ASN A 107 2.70 -2.26 -9.39
C ASN A 107 2.73 -3.43 -8.40
N LEU A 108 1.72 -3.55 -7.53
CA LEU A 108 1.58 -4.69 -6.62
C LEU A 108 1.33 -6.00 -7.38
N TRP A 109 0.44 -5.95 -8.36
CA TRP A 109 0.17 -7.07 -9.26
C TRP A 109 1.43 -7.48 -10.02
N GLN A 110 2.17 -6.53 -10.59
CA GLN A 110 3.42 -6.82 -11.28
C GLN A 110 4.44 -7.52 -10.37
N ALA A 111 4.60 -7.04 -9.13
CA ALA A 111 5.51 -7.67 -8.17
C ALA A 111 5.08 -9.12 -7.85
N ALA A 112 3.78 -9.39 -7.76
CA ALA A 112 3.23 -10.73 -7.56
C ALA A 112 3.49 -11.65 -8.77
N GLU A 113 3.18 -11.18 -10.00
CA GLU A 113 3.40 -11.92 -11.24
C GLU A 113 4.89 -12.24 -11.50
N GLU A 114 5.78 -11.34 -11.11
CA GLU A 114 7.24 -11.57 -11.16
C GLU A 114 7.74 -12.50 -10.05
N GLY A 115 6.85 -13.03 -9.20
CA GLY A 115 7.17 -13.93 -8.10
C GLY A 115 8.03 -13.30 -7.01
N LEU A 116 7.90 -11.99 -6.81
CA LEU A 116 8.63 -11.24 -5.78
C LEU A 116 7.93 -11.26 -4.42
N LEU A 117 6.65 -11.62 -4.40
CA LEU A 117 5.81 -11.69 -3.21
C LEU A 117 5.44 -13.14 -2.87
N ARG A 118 5.03 -13.36 -1.64
CA ARG A 118 4.53 -14.66 -1.16
C ARG A 118 3.09 -14.52 -0.67
N PRO A 119 2.25 -15.57 -0.81
CA PRO A 119 0.90 -15.57 -0.24
C PRO A 119 0.94 -15.49 1.29
N VAL A 120 -0.02 -14.76 1.86
CA VAL A 120 -0.21 -14.56 3.30
C VAL A 120 -1.64 -14.90 3.69
N LYS A 121 -1.83 -15.95 4.46
CA LYS A 121 -3.14 -16.28 5.04
C LYS A 121 -3.31 -15.53 6.37
N SER A 122 -4.13 -14.48 6.38
CA SER A 122 -4.43 -13.68 7.57
C SER A 122 -5.92 -13.39 7.68
N ALA A 123 -6.54 -13.86 8.75
CA ALA A 123 -7.93 -13.52 9.08
C ALA A 123 -8.10 -12.04 9.36
N THR A 124 -7.09 -11.40 9.98
CA THR A 124 -7.06 -9.96 10.29
C THR A 124 -7.10 -9.13 9.01
N LEU A 125 -6.21 -9.41 8.05
CA LEU A 125 -6.17 -8.69 6.77
C LEU A 125 -7.46 -8.88 5.98
N ASN A 126 -8.01 -10.11 5.99
CA ASN A 126 -9.26 -10.40 5.31
C ASN A 126 -10.47 -9.68 5.93
N ALA A 127 -10.47 -9.48 7.25
CA ALA A 127 -11.52 -8.75 7.96
C ALA A 127 -11.40 -7.22 7.79
N ASN A 128 -10.19 -6.70 7.69
CA ASN A 128 -9.94 -5.25 7.64
C ASN A 128 -9.94 -4.69 6.22
N ILE A 129 -9.66 -5.52 5.19
CA ILE A 129 -9.45 -5.06 3.81
C ILE A 129 -10.47 -5.72 2.90
N PRO A 130 -11.37 -4.96 2.26
CA PRO A 130 -12.34 -5.46 1.29
C PRO A 130 -11.70 -6.30 0.17
N ALA A 131 -12.40 -7.33 -0.29
CA ALA A 131 -11.89 -8.26 -1.29
C ALA A 131 -11.48 -7.60 -2.61
N ASN A 132 -12.15 -6.52 -3.01
CA ASN A 132 -11.80 -5.76 -4.21
C ASN A 132 -10.54 -4.90 -4.06
N LEU A 133 -10.03 -4.71 -2.85
CA LEU A 133 -8.85 -3.88 -2.56
C LEU A 133 -7.61 -4.71 -2.17
N ARG A 134 -7.64 -6.02 -2.38
CA ARG A 134 -6.53 -6.95 -2.13
C ARG A 134 -6.41 -8.00 -3.21
N ASP A 135 -5.27 -8.66 -3.24
CA ASP A 135 -5.05 -9.74 -4.19
C ASP A 135 -5.93 -10.96 -3.88
N PRO A 136 -6.65 -11.52 -4.87
CA PRO A 136 -7.39 -12.77 -4.68
C PRO A 136 -6.52 -13.96 -4.26
N ASP A 137 -5.21 -13.94 -4.61
CA ASP A 137 -4.24 -14.97 -4.27
C ASP A 137 -3.45 -14.63 -2.98
N ASP A 138 -3.92 -13.62 -2.21
CA ASP A 138 -3.37 -13.18 -0.92
C ASP A 138 -1.89 -12.73 -0.96
N GLN A 139 -1.36 -12.29 -2.10
CA GLN A 139 0.05 -11.88 -2.22
C GLN A 139 0.29 -10.42 -1.83
N TRP A 140 -0.74 -9.57 -1.94
CA TRP A 140 -0.66 -8.16 -1.53
C TRP A 140 -2.00 -7.65 -1.01
N PHE A 141 -1.93 -6.57 -0.22
CA PHE A 141 -3.05 -5.98 0.51
C PHE A 141 -3.02 -4.47 0.34
N GLY A 142 -4.16 -3.87 -0.02
CA GLY A 142 -4.33 -2.42 0.00
C GLY A 142 -4.30 -1.89 1.44
N LEU A 143 -3.65 -0.75 1.63
CA LEU A 143 -3.49 -0.11 2.94
C LEU A 143 -4.04 1.32 2.99
N SER A 144 -4.26 1.94 1.84
CA SER A 144 -4.99 3.19 1.71
C SER A 144 -5.63 3.27 0.33
N VAL A 145 -6.72 4.04 0.21
CA VAL A 145 -7.49 4.19 -1.03
C VAL A 145 -7.42 5.63 -1.52
N ARG A 146 -7.24 5.82 -2.82
CA ARG A 146 -7.45 7.09 -3.50
C ARG A 146 -8.44 6.91 -4.63
N ALA A 147 -9.21 7.92 -4.90
CA ALA A 147 -10.08 7.99 -6.06
C ALA A 147 -9.41 8.82 -7.17
N ARG A 148 -9.63 8.42 -8.42
CA ARG A 148 -9.30 9.24 -9.58
C ARG A 148 -10.55 10.00 -9.98
N THR A 149 -10.54 11.31 -9.85
CA THR A 149 -11.75 12.13 -9.96
C THR A 149 -11.58 13.23 -10.99
N ILE A 150 -12.70 13.89 -11.35
CA ILE A 150 -12.67 15.09 -12.17
C ILE A 150 -12.48 16.31 -11.25
N VAL A 151 -11.52 17.18 -11.60
CA VAL A 151 -11.42 18.53 -11.04
C VAL A 151 -11.80 19.53 -12.13
N TYR A 152 -12.61 20.52 -11.79
CA TYR A 152 -13.14 21.49 -12.73
C TYR A 152 -13.00 22.93 -12.22
N ASN A 153 -12.98 23.88 -13.15
CA ASN A 153 -12.99 25.31 -12.83
C ASN A 153 -14.42 25.79 -12.54
N LYS A 154 -14.68 26.25 -11.32
CA LYS A 154 -16.00 26.73 -10.87
C LYS A 154 -16.52 27.94 -11.62
N LYS A 155 -15.64 28.72 -12.32
CA LYS A 155 -16.03 29.90 -13.06
C LYS A 155 -16.55 29.60 -14.46
N THR A 156 -16.09 28.47 -15.06
CA THR A 156 -16.35 28.13 -16.47
C THR A 156 -17.18 26.87 -16.67
N VAL A 157 -17.31 26.02 -15.62
CA VAL A 157 -18.06 24.76 -15.68
C VAL A 157 -19.09 24.71 -14.57
N LYS A 158 -20.34 24.36 -14.92
CA LYS A 158 -21.36 24.00 -13.95
C LYS A 158 -21.31 22.49 -13.67
N PRO A 159 -21.47 22.01 -12.42
CA PRO A 159 -21.49 20.58 -12.09
C PRO A 159 -22.45 19.75 -12.95
N THR A 160 -23.56 20.36 -13.41
CA THR A 160 -24.56 19.72 -14.30
C THR A 160 -24.04 19.41 -15.71
N GLU A 161 -22.92 19.99 -16.11
CA GLU A 161 -22.25 19.65 -17.39
C GLU A 161 -21.43 18.38 -17.31
N LEU A 162 -21.07 17.94 -16.09
CA LEU A 162 -20.21 16.79 -15.81
C LEU A 162 -21.07 15.54 -15.55
N SER A 163 -20.56 14.38 -15.94
CA SER A 163 -21.27 13.11 -15.71
C SER A 163 -20.31 11.93 -15.49
N THR A 164 -19.62 11.47 -16.53
CA THR A 164 -18.78 10.28 -16.49
C THR A 164 -17.39 10.55 -17.05
N TYR A 165 -16.47 9.60 -16.91
CA TYR A 165 -15.16 9.65 -17.59
C TYR A 165 -15.36 9.60 -19.13
N GLU A 166 -16.31 8.79 -19.58
CA GLU A 166 -16.65 8.61 -21.00
C GLU A 166 -17.14 9.92 -21.62
N ASP A 167 -17.93 10.69 -20.88
CA ASP A 167 -18.47 11.97 -21.32
C ASP A 167 -17.37 13.01 -21.63
N LEU A 168 -16.18 12.89 -21.03
CA LEU A 168 -15.03 13.75 -21.38
C LEU A 168 -14.54 13.57 -22.83
N ALA A 169 -14.98 12.51 -23.52
CA ALA A 169 -14.76 12.31 -24.95
C ALA A 169 -15.74 13.09 -25.85
N ALA A 170 -16.82 13.65 -25.29
CA ALA A 170 -17.81 14.42 -26.04
C ALA A 170 -17.24 15.74 -26.56
N SER A 171 -17.76 16.18 -27.72
CA SER A 171 -17.26 17.40 -28.43
C SER A 171 -17.38 18.69 -27.60
N LYS A 172 -18.29 18.75 -26.60
CA LYS A 172 -18.43 19.89 -25.68
C LYS A 172 -17.14 20.18 -24.89
N TRP A 173 -16.24 19.20 -24.75
CA TRP A 173 -14.97 19.31 -24.04
C TRP A 173 -13.77 19.63 -24.98
N LYS A 174 -13.99 19.84 -26.27
CA LYS A 174 -12.93 20.16 -27.22
C LYS A 174 -12.17 21.43 -26.82
N GLY A 175 -10.86 21.30 -26.60
CA GLY A 175 -10.00 22.40 -26.13
C GLY A 175 -10.22 22.80 -24.67
N ARG A 176 -10.92 21.95 -23.89
CA ARG A 176 -11.29 22.24 -22.49
C ARG A 176 -10.75 21.20 -21.49
N LEU A 177 -10.16 20.09 -21.97
CA LEU A 177 -9.63 19.01 -21.15
C LEU A 177 -8.11 19.15 -20.99
N CYS A 178 -7.62 19.05 -19.76
CA CYS A 178 -6.22 18.83 -19.42
C CYS A 178 -6.02 17.45 -18.85
N LEU A 179 -4.94 16.79 -19.20
CA LEU A 179 -4.58 15.50 -18.63
C LEU A 179 -3.12 15.47 -18.23
N ARG A 180 -2.81 14.61 -17.28
CA ARG A 180 -1.45 14.18 -16.98
C ARG A 180 -0.96 13.21 -18.05
N THR A 181 0.36 13.12 -18.23
CA THR A 181 1.01 12.16 -19.13
C THR A 181 0.55 10.70 -18.93
N SER A 182 0.41 9.98 -20.05
CA SER A 182 0.11 8.53 -20.09
C SER A 182 1.20 7.66 -19.43
N LYS A 183 2.41 8.19 -19.29
CA LYS A 183 3.56 7.48 -18.70
C LYS A 183 3.42 7.22 -17.21
N LYS A 184 2.44 7.87 -16.54
CA LYS A 184 2.22 7.63 -15.11
C LYS A 184 1.14 6.55 -14.90
N VAL A 185 1.46 5.62 -14.02
CA VAL A 185 0.61 4.46 -13.68
C VAL A 185 -0.87 4.81 -13.40
N TYR A 186 -1.16 5.98 -12.86
CA TYR A 186 -2.53 6.37 -12.48
C TYR A 186 -3.50 6.46 -13.67
N ASN A 187 -3.04 7.00 -14.81
CA ASN A 187 -3.84 7.01 -16.03
C ASN A 187 -3.86 5.64 -16.72
N GLN A 188 -2.76 4.88 -16.61
CA GLN A 188 -2.70 3.50 -17.09
C GLN A 188 -3.72 2.63 -16.37
N SER A 189 -3.83 2.75 -15.05
CA SER A 189 -4.80 2.01 -14.24
C SER A 189 -6.24 2.40 -14.56
N LEU A 190 -6.54 3.69 -14.73
CA LEU A 190 -7.88 4.14 -15.15
C LEU A 190 -8.26 3.56 -16.52
N VAL A 191 -7.35 3.65 -17.51
CA VAL A 191 -7.61 3.11 -18.85
C VAL A 191 -7.71 1.57 -18.81
N ALA A 192 -6.92 0.89 -17.99
CA ALA A 192 -7.03 -0.55 -17.78
C ALA A 192 -8.42 -0.95 -17.24
N MET A 193 -8.95 -0.22 -16.27
CA MET A 193 -10.30 -0.44 -15.75
C MET A 193 -11.36 -0.18 -16.81
N MET A 194 -11.24 0.88 -17.62
CA MET A 194 -12.14 1.15 -18.75
C MET A 194 -12.10 0.02 -19.81
N ILE A 195 -10.92 -0.57 -20.07
CA ILE A 195 -10.82 -1.74 -20.96
C ILE A 195 -11.57 -2.93 -20.36
N HIS A 196 -11.49 -3.14 -19.06
CA HIS A 196 -12.25 -4.20 -18.39
C HIS A 196 -13.75 -4.00 -18.52
N GLU A 197 -14.24 -2.78 -18.28
CA GLU A 197 -15.67 -2.46 -18.25
C GLU A 197 -16.31 -2.43 -19.65
N HIS A 198 -15.62 -1.85 -20.62
CA HIS A 198 -16.19 -1.54 -21.93
C HIS A 198 -15.60 -2.37 -23.08
N GLY A 199 -14.54 -3.13 -22.82
CA GLY A 199 -13.72 -3.75 -23.85
C GLY A 199 -12.75 -2.77 -24.53
N GLN A 200 -11.71 -3.31 -25.14
CA GLN A 200 -10.60 -2.53 -25.70
C GLN A 200 -11.03 -1.57 -26.82
N ALA A 201 -11.96 -1.94 -27.66
CA ALA A 201 -12.43 -1.10 -28.77
C ALA A 201 -13.11 0.17 -28.24
N LYS A 202 -14.06 0.03 -27.30
CA LYS A 202 -14.79 1.16 -26.74
C LYS A 202 -13.90 2.05 -25.88
N ALA A 203 -13.01 1.47 -25.07
CA ALA A 203 -12.00 2.23 -24.31
C ALA A 203 -11.10 3.04 -25.26
N SER A 204 -10.69 2.49 -26.40
CA SER A 204 -9.93 3.20 -27.42
C SER A 204 -10.67 4.40 -27.99
N GLU A 205 -11.96 4.26 -28.31
CA GLU A 205 -12.80 5.38 -28.77
C GLU A 205 -12.85 6.51 -27.74
N ILE A 206 -13.10 6.17 -26.46
CA ILE A 206 -13.22 7.14 -25.37
C ILE A 206 -11.90 7.89 -25.18
N VAL A 207 -10.78 7.16 -25.05
CA VAL A 207 -9.47 7.79 -24.82
C VAL A 207 -9.01 8.59 -26.05
N THR A 208 -9.35 8.17 -27.26
CA THR A 208 -9.15 8.96 -28.49
C THR A 208 -9.93 10.27 -28.40
N GLY A 209 -11.17 10.24 -27.90
CA GLY A 209 -11.96 11.43 -27.65
C GLY A 209 -11.30 12.37 -26.64
N TRP A 210 -10.75 11.84 -25.55
CA TRP A 210 -9.99 12.64 -24.59
C TRP A 210 -8.80 13.35 -25.26
N VAL A 211 -8.00 12.62 -26.05
CA VAL A 211 -6.84 13.18 -26.75
C VAL A 211 -7.26 14.31 -27.69
N ARG A 212 -8.38 14.14 -28.44
CA ARG A 212 -8.92 15.19 -29.33
C ARG A 212 -9.41 16.43 -28.57
N ASN A 213 -9.81 16.25 -27.30
CA ASN A 213 -10.38 17.30 -26.48
C ASN A 213 -9.32 18.03 -25.61
N LEU A 214 -8.04 17.61 -25.70
CA LEU A 214 -6.97 18.28 -24.97
C LEU A 214 -6.82 19.74 -25.40
N ALA A 215 -6.73 20.62 -24.39
CA ALA A 215 -6.44 22.04 -24.56
C ALA A 215 -4.94 22.29 -24.82
N THR A 216 -4.10 21.44 -24.21
CA THR A 216 -2.62 21.54 -24.27
C THR A 216 -2.00 20.15 -24.34
N ALA A 217 -0.68 20.08 -24.52
CA ALA A 217 0.06 18.84 -24.31
C ALA A 217 -0.14 18.35 -22.85
N PRO A 218 -0.11 17.02 -22.61
CA PRO A 218 -0.26 16.48 -21.27
C PRO A 218 0.80 16.97 -20.28
N PHE A 219 0.40 17.20 -19.04
CA PHE A 219 1.25 17.70 -17.96
C PHE A 219 2.08 16.55 -17.31
N ALA A 220 3.19 16.90 -16.68
CA ALA A 220 4.04 15.94 -15.98
C ALA A 220 3.37 15.36 -14.72
N ASP A 221 2.51 16.14 -14.06
CA ASP A 221 1.88 15.76 -12.78
C ASP A 221 0.46 16.35 -12.62
N ASP A 222 -0.26 15.85 -11.60
CA ASP A 222 -1.64 16.21 -11.31
C ASP A 222 -1.75 17.67 -10.80
N ASN A 223 -0.74 18.20 -10.09
CA ASN A 223 -0.76 19.57 -9.58
C ASN A 223 -0.70 20.57 -10.74
N SER A 224 0.24 20.38 -11.66
CA SER A 224 0.36 21.22 -12.85
C SER A 224 -0.90 21.23 -13.70
N ALA A 225 -1.57 20.06 -13.84
CA ALA A 225 -2.86 19.99 -14.55
C ALA A 225 -3.97 20.75 -13.83
N MET A 226 -4.05 20.68 -12.49
CA MET A 226 -5.03 21.45 -11.71
C MET A 226 -4.76 22.94 -11.70
N GLU A 227 -3.49 23.35 -11.65
CA GLU A 227 -3.10 24.76 -11.75
C GLU A 227 -3.45 25.35 -13.13
N ALA A 228 -3.31 24.57 -14.20
CA ALA A 228 -3.76 24.95 -15.54
C ALA A 228 -5.29 25.13 -15.60
N VAL A 229 -6.06 24.24 -14.94
CA VAL A 229 -7.53 24.41 -14.78
C VAL A 229 -7.84 25.68 -14.00
N ALA A 230 -7.16 25.91 -12.88
CA ALA A 230 -7.37 27.12 -12.07
C ALA A 230 -7.05 28.39 -12.83
N ALA A 231 -6.03 28.38 -13.70
CA ALA A 231 -5.62 29.50 -14.55
C ALA A 231 -6.52 29.68 -15.79
N GLY A 232 -7.45 28.77 -16.08
CA GLY A 232 -8.32 28.84 -17.25
C GLY A 232 -7.70 28.42 -18.57
N GLN A 233 -6.56 27.70 -18.54
CA GLN A 233 -5.97 27.09 -19.75
C GLN A 233 -6.79 25.90 -20.25
N CYS A 234 -7.54 25.27 -19.36
CA CYS A 234 -8.53 24.24 -19.60
C CYS A 234 -9.60 24.31 -18.50
N ASP A 235 -10.69 23.58 -18.68
CA ASP A 235 -11.82 23.66 -17.76
C ASP A 235 -11.91 22.48 -16.80
N VAL A 236 -11.40 21.31 -17.22
CA VAL A 236 -11.46 20.04 -16.46
C VAL A 236 -10.17 19.25 -16.56
N THR A 237 -9.92 18.43 -15.53
CA THR A 237 -8.80 17.48 -15.52
C THR A 237 -9.15 16.24 -14.69
N LEU A 238 -8.38 15.14 -14.85
CA LEU A 238 -8.45 13.92 -14.05
C LEU A 238 -7.26 13.85 -13.11
N VAL A 239 -7.53 13.76 -11.79
CA VAL A 239 -6.49 13.74 -10.76
C VAL A 239 -6.80 12.74 -9.65
N ASN A 240 -5.80 12.35 -8.87
CA ASN A 240 -6.02 11.64 -7.62
C ASN A 240 -6.45 12.62 -6.52
N THR A 241 -7.40 12.21 -5.70
CA THR A 241 -8.04 13.03 -4.67
C THR A 241 -7.07 13.72 -3.72
N TYR A 242 -6.02 13.03 -3.28
CA TYR A 242 -5.05 13.61 -2.34
C TYR A 242 -4.23 14.78 -2.92
N TYR A 243 -4.02 14.82 -4.24
CA TYR A 243 -3.40 15.99 -4.87
C TYR A 243 -4.32 17.21 -4.82
N PHE A 244 -5.63 17.00 -5.08
CA PHE A 244 -6.62 18.06 -4.94
C PHE A 244 -6.63 18.58 -3.50
N GLY A 245 -6.71 17.70 -2.50
CA GLY A 245 -6.71 18.09 -1.11
C GLY A 245 -5.52 18.96 -0.72
N ARG A 246 -4.31 18.49 -1.01
CA ARG A 246 -3.07 19.24 -0.70
C ARG A 246 -2.98 20.57 -1.43
N LEU A 247 -3.43 20.61 -2.68
CA LEU A 247 -3.40 21.86 -3.45
C LEU A 247 -4.38 22.90 -2.91
N VAL A 248 -5.61 22.51 -2.57
CA VAL A 248 -6.59 23.46 -2.02
C VAL A 248 -6.28 23.86 -0.57
N GLU A 249 -5.63 22.99 0.20
CA GLU A 249 -5.09 23.34 1.51
C GLU A 249 -4.00 24.41 1.40
N ALA A 250 -3.05 24.22 0.48
CA ALA A 250 -1.97 25.17 0.24
C ALA A 250 -2.44 26.47 -0.44
N LYS A 251 -3.50 26.40 -1.28
CA LYS A 251 -4.02 27.52 -2.09
C LYS A 251 -5.56 27.54 -2.04
N PRO A 252 -6.17 27.93 -0.93
CA PRO A 252 -7.63 27.81 -0.72
C PRO A 252 -8.49 28.71 -1.62
N THR A 253 -7.90 29.72 -2.26
CA THR A 253 -8.61 30.65 -3.13
C THR A 253 -8.71 30.19 -4.58
N LEU A 254 -8.13 29.05 -4.94
CA LEU A 254 -8.20 28.52 -6.31
C LEU A 254 -9.67 28.24 -6.71
N PRO A 255 -10.07 28.65 -7.91
CA PRO A 255 -11.46 28.47 -8.38
C PRO A 255 -11.73 27.05 -8.88
N ILE A 256 -11.24 26.03 -8.20
CA ILE A 256 -11.43 24.63 -8.57
C ILE A 256 -12.32 23.89 -7.60
N ALA A 257 -12.97 22.83 -8.06
CA ALA A 257 -13.73 21.92 -7.23
C ALA A 257 -13.64 20.48 -7.77
N ILE A 258 -13.98 19.53 -6.91
CA ILE A 258 -14.02 18.11 -7.21
C ILE A 258 -15.41 17.70 -7.73
N PHE A 259 -15.45 16.77 -8.67
CA PHE A 259 -16.68 16.15 -9.16
C PHE A 259 -16.49 14.62 -9.21
N TRP A 260 -17.45 13.89 -8.70
CA TRP A 260 -17.46 12.44 -8.67
C TRP A 260 -18.07 11.86 -9.96
N PRO A 261 -17.29 11.32 -10.90
CA PRO A 261 -17.83 10.74 -12.13
C PRO A 261 -18.52 9.40 -11.89
N ASN A 262 -19.28 8.94 -12.86
CA ASN A 262 -19.90 7.60 -12.92
C ASN A 262 -20.84 7.30 -11.74
N GLN A 263 -21.56 8.32 -11.22
CA GLN A 263 -22.47 8.18 -10.06
C GLN A 263 -23.90 7.77 -10.44
N ALA A 264 -24.25 7.76 -11.73
CA ALA A 264 -25.61 7.47 -12.17
C ALA A 264 -26.09 6.09 -11.71
N SER A 265 -27.32 6.00 -11.28
CA SER A 265 -27.99 4.74 -10.93
C SER A 265 -28.23 3.88 -12.17
N GLY A 266 -28.12 2.54 -12.02
CA GLY A 266 -28.52 1.58 -13.06
C GLY A 266 -27.38 0.94 -13.85
N VAL A 267 -26.15 1.43 -13.76
CA VAL A 267 -24.98 0.74 -14.31
C VAL A 267 -24.39 -0.17 -13.24
N LYS A 268 -24.40 -1.46 -13.49
CA LYS A 268 -23.76 -2.45 -12.59
C LYS A 268 -22.26 -2.10 -12.47
N ASP A 269 -21.77 -2.08 -11.23
CA ASP A 269 -20.37 -1.80 -10.91
C ASP A 269 -19.87 -0.38 -11.28
N ALA A 270 -20.73 0.49 -11.84
CA ALA A 270 -20.40 1.89 -12.10
C ALA A 270 -20.06 2.62 -10.80
N GLY A 271 -19.07 3.49 -10.88
CA GLY A 271 -18.59 4.28 -9.76
C GLY A 271 -17.28 4.94 -10.10
N VAL A 272 -16.76 5.71 -9.15
CA VAL A 272 -15.46 6.33 -9.29
C VAL A 272 -14.37 5.27 -9.28
N HIS A 273 -13.43 5.34 -10.23
CA HIS A 273 -12.24 4.51 -10.21
C HIS A 273 -11.45 4.77 -8.92
N VAL A 274 -11.25 3.72 -8.15
CA VAL A 274 -10.41 3.73 -6.95
C VAL A 274 -9.18 2.84 -7.17
N ASN A 275 -8.12 3.16 -6.46
CA ASN A 275 -6.91 2.36 -6.46
C ASN A 275 -6.24 2.44 -5.08
N VAL A 276 -5.26 1.60 -4.82
CA VAL A 276 -4.66 1.45 -3.48
C VAL A 276 -3.17 1.78 -3.48
N SER A 277 -2.68 2.28 -2.36
CA SER A 277 -1.31 1.99 -1.96
C SER A 277 -1.36 0.75 -1.06
N GLY A 278 -0.39 -0.13 -1.19
CA GLY A 278 -0.45 -1.39 -0.46
C GLY A 278 0.92 -2.03 -0.28
N ALA A 279 0.92 -3.19 0.33
CA ALA A 279 2.12 -3.95 0.63
C ALA A 279 1.91 -5.46 0.46
N GLY A 280 3.01 -6.16 0.24
CA GLY A 280 3.08 -7.62 0.28
C GLY A 280 4.36 -8.07 0.99
N VAL A 281 4.33 -9.29 1.51
CA VAL A 281 5.51 -9.92 2.11
C VAL A 281 6.44 -10.38 0.99
N ALA A 282 7.72 -9.99 1.06
CA ALA A 282 8.72 -10.41 0.08
C ALA A 282 8.86 -11.94 0.07
N LYS A 283 9.02 -12.52 -1.12
CA LYS A 283 9.13 -13.98 -1.29
C LYS A 283 10.16 -14.61 -0.37
N HIS A 284 11.30 -13.96 -0.23
CA HIS A 284 12.46 -14.43 0.53
C HIS A 284 12.67 -13.64 1.84
N ALA A 285 11.58 -13.05 2.40
CA ALA A 285 11.62 -12.35 3.68
C ALA A 285 12.33 -13.18 4.75
N LYS A 286 13.23 -12.54 5.49
CA LYS A 286 13.95 -13.18 6.60
C LYS A 286 13.11 -13.22 7.87
N ASN A 287 12.23 -12.22 8.02
CA ASN A 287 11.26 -12.13 9.11
C ASN A 287 9.82 -12.06 8.56
N PRO A 288 9.28 -13.15 7.97
CA PRO A 288 7.93 -13.14 7.42
C PRO A 288 6.84 -12.93 8.48
N ALA A 289 7.05 -13.40 9.70
CA ALA A 289 6.10 -13.20 10.79
C ALA A 289 6.00 -11.72 11.19
N GLY A 290 7.13 -11.04 11.37
CA GLY A 290 7.18 -9.61 11.64
C GLY A 290 6.63 -8.78 10.47
N ALA A 291 6.88 -9.19 9.22
CA ALA A 291 6.31 -8.55 8.04
C ALA A 291 4.78 -8.63 8.02
N ILE A 292 4.21 -9.80 8.32
CA ILE A 292 2.76 -10.00 8.42
C ILE A 292 2.19 -9.12 9.53
N ALA A 293 2.79 -9.15 10.72
CA ALA A 293 2.36 -8.36 11.87
C ALA A 293 2.37 -6.85 11.56
N LEU A 294 3.38 -6.35 10.85
CA LEU A 294 3.43 -4.96 10.40
C LEU A 294 2.28 -4.63 9.43
N ILE A 295 2.02 -5.48 8.44
CA ILE A 295 0.94 -5.24 7.46
C ILE A 295 -0.44 -5.31 8.16
N GLU A 296 -0.64 -6.24 9.09
CA GLU A 296 -1.85 -6.34 9.91
C GLU A 296 -2.04 -5.08 10.74
N TRP A 297 -1.00 -4.60 11.42
CA TRP A 297 -1.05 -3.37 12.21
C TRP A 297 -1.38 -2.17 11.31
N LEU A 298 -0.77 -2.04 10.12
CA LEU A 298 -1.07 -0.99 9.15
C LEU A 298 -2.52 -1.01 8.66
N SER A 299 -3.21 -2.16 8.72
CA SER A 299 -4.64 -2.29 8.40
C SER A 299 -5.57 -2.01 9.58
N SER A 300 -5.03 -1.86 10.81
CA SER A 300 -5.80 -1.63 12.03
C SER A 300 -6.47 -0.25 12.04
N GLU A 301 -7.51 -0.10 12.85
CA GLU A 301 -8.20 1.19 13.02
C GLU A 301 -7.23 2.31 13.43
N LYS A 302 -6.29 2.00 14.32
CA LYS A 302 -5.29 2.96 14.81
C LYS A 302 -4.38 3.48 13.70
N ALA A 303 -3.78 2.56 12.93
CA ALA A 303 -2.89 2.93 11.83
C ALA A 303 -3.65 3.63 10.70
N GLN A 304 -4.86 3.20 10.42
CA GLN A 304 -5.69 3.78 9.36
C GLN A 304 -6.13 5.22 9.68
N ASN A 305 -6.38 5.56 10.95
CA ASN A 305 -6.58 6.95 11.38
C ASN A 305 -5.33 7.80 11.12
N LEU A 306 -4.13 7.30 11.46
CA LEU A 306 -2.87 8.00 11.14
C LEU A 306 -2.64 8.16 9.63
N TYR A 307 -3.04 7.18 8.82
CA TYR A 307 -2.97 7.30 7.35
C TYR A 307 -3.87 8.42 6.82
N ALA A 308 -5.10 8.51 7.33
CA ALA A 308 -6.06 9.52 6.92
C ALA A 308 -5.52 10.93 7.18
N ASP A 309 -5.05 11.18 8.42
CA ASP A 309 -4.55 12.49 8.85
C ASP A 309 -3.33 12.96 8.05
N VAL A 310 -2.38 12.05 7.76
CA VAL A 310 -1.12 12.41 7.11
C VAL A 310 -1.24 12.53 5.59
N ASN A 311 -2.12 11.72 4.97
CA ASN A 311 -2.06 11.47 3.53
C ASN A 311 -3.23 12.03 2.72
N LEU A 312 -4.34 12.44 3.34
CA LEU A 312 -5.59 12.80 2.69
C LEU A 312 -6.11 11.68 1.75
N GLU A 313 -5.87 10.43 2.16
CA GLU A 313 -6.34 9.22 1.49
C GLU A 313 -7.50 8.60 2.28
N TYR A 314 -8.32 7.80 1.62
CA TYR A 314 -9.41 7.09 2.28
C TYR A 314 -8.87 5.84 2.98
N PRO A 315 -9.40 5.48 4.17
CA PRO A 315 -9.05 4.23 4.83
C PRO A 315 -9.56 3.03 4.02
N VAL A 316 -8.81 1.92 4.05
CA VAL A 316 -9.29 0.62 3.52
C VAL A 316 -10.21 -0.09 4.52
N ASN A 317 -10.00 0.15 5.81
CA ASN A 317 -10.77 -0.45 6.88
C ASN A 317 -12.10 0.31 7.05
N ALA A 318 -13.21 -0.35 6.75
CA ALA A 318 -14.55 0.28 6.78
C ALA A 318 -15.00 0.74 8.16
N LYS A 319 -14.33 0.32 9.24
CA LYS A 319 -14.62 0.78 10.61
C LYS A 319 -14.02 2.15 10.92
N VAL A 320 -13.09 2.62 10.10
CA VAL A 320 -12.38 3.88 10.29
C VAL A 320 -13.16 5.01 9.60
N LYS A 321 -13.38 6.08 10.33
CA LYS A 321 -14.00 7.29 9.77
C LYS A 321 -13.02 7.97 8.82
N VAL A 322 -13.56 8.48 7.72
CA VAL A 322 -12.81 9.32 6.79
C VAL A 322 -12.41 10.60 7.48
N ASP A 323 -11.19 11.09 7.24
CA ASP A 323 -10.71 12.38 7.73
C ASP A 323 -11.70 13.51 7.40
N PRO A 324 -11.96 14.47 8.31
CA PRO A 324 -12.92 15.55 8.08
C PRO A 324 -12.67 16.35 6.80
N THR A 325 -11.42 16.62 6.44
CA THR A 325 -11.05 17.34 5.21
C THR A 325 -11.46 16.52 3.99
N VAL A 326 -11.18 15.22 4.01
CA VAL A 326 -11.53 14.29 2.92
C VAL A 326 -13.06 14.09 2.87
N ALA A 327 -13.73 14.00 4.02
CA ALA A 327 -15.17 13.86 4.11
C ALA A 327 -15.91 15.11 3.57
N ALA A 328 -15.32 16.30 3.70
CA ALA A 328 -15.87 17.54 3.15
C ALA A 328 -15.96 17.56 1.61
N TRP A 329 -15.22 16.67 0.91
CA TRP A 329 -15.36 16.53 -0.54
C TRP A 329 -16.63 15.78 -0.97
N GLY A 330 -17.44 15.31 -0.02
CA GLY A 330 -18.66 14.55 -0.25
C GLY A 330 -18.45 13.05 -0.36
N THR A 331 -19.56 12.33 -0.40
CA THR A 331 -19.57 10.87 -0.57
C THR A 331 -19.68 10.49 -2.03
N PHE A 332 -19.16 9.33 -2.39
CA PHE A 332 -19.25 8.80 -3.75
C PHE A 332 -19.39 7.27 -3.74
N LYS A 333 -20.04 6.76 -4.78
CA LYS A 333 -20.07 5.33 -5.07
C LYS A 333 -18.76 4.96 -5.72
N GLN A 334 -18.03 4.00 -5.12
CA GLN A 334 -16.81 3.45 -5.67
C GLN A 334 -17.14 2.40 -6.74
N ASN A 335 -16.30 2.29 -7.75
CA ASN A 335 -16.23 1.11 -8.57
C ASN A 335 -15.72 -0.06 -7.72
N LEU A 336 -16.46 -1.18 -7.70
CA LEU A 336 -16.16 -2.35 -6.86
C LEU A 336 -15.38 -3.44 -7.59
N LEU A 337 -14.95 -3.17 -8.83
CA LEU A 337 -14.07 -4.08 -9.54
C LEU A 337 -12.77 -4.29 -8.76
N ASN A 338 -12.28 -5.54 -8.72
CA ASN A 338 -11.02 -5.80 -8.02
C ASN A 338 -9.88 -5.00 -8.69
N VAL A 339 -9.18 -4.21 -7.90
CA VAL A 339 -8.12 -3.31 -8.40
C VAL A 339 -6.92 -4.07 -9.02
N ARG A 340 -6.81 -5.39 -8.84
CA ARG A 340 -5.89 -6.27 -9.56
C ARG A 340 -6.00 -6.12 -11.08
N GLU A 341 -7.21 -5.86 -11.58
CA GLU A 341 -7.46 -5.72 -13.02
C GLU A 341 -6.68 -4.55 -13.64
N ALA A 342 -6.39 -3.51 -12.83
CA ALA A 342 -5.53 -2.42 -13.26
C ALA A 342 -4.13 -2.93 -13.68
N GLY A 343 -3.56 -3.88 -12.94
CA GLY A 343 -2.29 -4.52 -13.28
C GLY A 343 -2.41 -5.47 -14.47
N ARG A 344 -3.37 -6.39 -14.42
CA ARG A 344 -3.59 -7.39 -15.46
C ARG A 344 -3.75 -6.78 -16.87
N LEU A 345 -4.40 -5.63 -16.96
CA LEU A 345 -4.64 -4.92 -18.21
C LEU A 345 -3.68 -3.76 -18.48
N GLN A 346 -2.71 -3.48 -17.59
CA GLN A 346 -1.81 -2.33 -17.71
C GLN A 346 -1.05 -2.29 -19.04
N THR A 347 -0.45 -3.41 -19.45
CA THR A 347 0.27 -3.50 -20.73
C THR A 347 -0.65 -3.20 -21.92
N THR A 348 -1.89 -3.68 -21.86
CA THR A 348 -2.90 -3.41 -22.92
C THR A 348 -3.27 -1.93 -22.93
N ALA A 349 -3.46 -1.32 -21.76
CA ALA A 349 -3.75 0.10 -21.63
C ALA A 349 -2.60 0.98 -22.16
N VAL A 350 -1.36 0.66 -21.81
CA VAL A 350 -0.17 1.39 -22.33
C VAL A 350 -0.11 1.31 -23.84
N LYS A 351 -0.22 0.11 -24.44
CA LYS A 351 -0.23 -0.08 -25.89
C LYS A 351 -1.38 0.66 -26.58
N LEU A 352 -2.54 0.72 -25.94
CA LEU A 352 -3.70 1.46 -26.44
C LEU A 352 -3.40 2.96 -26.47
N MET A 353 -2.93 3.52 -25.35
CA MET A 353 -2.60 4.94 -25.23
C MET A 353 -1.50 5.36 -26.20
N ASP A 354 -0.44 4.56 -26.36
CA ASP A 354 0.64 4.82 -27.30
C ASP A 354 0.12 4.87 -28.75
N ARG A 355 -0.72 3.89 -29.14
CA ARG A 355 -1.29 3.80 -30.49
C ARG A 355 -2.14 5.01 -30.86
N ILE A 356 -2.89 5.56 -29.93
CA ILE A 356 -3.74 6.74 -30.16
C ILE A 356 -3.02 8.08 -29.93
N GLY A 357 -1.72 8.05 -29.61
CA GLY A 357 -0.89 9.25 -29.43
C GLY A 357 -1.14 9.99 -28.12
N TYR A 358 -1.66 9.34 -27.09
CA TYR A 358 -1.74 9.90 -25.76
C TYR A 358 -0.33 9.86 -25.12
N LYS A 359 0.32 11.03 -25.00
CA LYS A 359 1.70 11.17 -24.54
C LYS A 359 1.83 11.35 -23.03
#